data_cfe9a9597dbfd77f28b73bd44fcf88a8
#
_entry.id   cfe9a9597dbfd77f28b73bd44fcf88a8
#
_cell.length_a   1.000
_cell.length_b   1.000
_cell.length_c   1.000
_cell.angle_alpha   90.00
_cell.angle_beta   90.00
_cell.angle_gamma   90.00
#
_symmetry.space_group_name_H-M   'P 1'
#
loop_
_entity.id
_entity.type
_entity.pdbx_description
1 polymer ?
#
loop_
_entity_poly.entity_id
_entity_poly.type
_entity_poly.pdbx_seq_one_letter_code
_entity_poly.pdbx_strand_id
1 'polypeptide(L)'
;MDVSLSGILTAIEAFTQDNRFRPDGKPKFPDDQDIVTPADLCFSLQETIFAMLVEITERAMAHIGSKEVLIVGGVGCRLVSWFLNHF
;
A
#
# COMPACT_ATOMS: atom_id res chain seq x y z
N MET A 1 -13.82 14.57 0.32
CA MET A 1 -12.61 14.00 0.94
C MET A 1 -11.50 13.95 -0.07
N ASP A 2 -10.44 14.67 0.20
CA ASP A 2 -9.27 14.67 -0.68
C ASP A 2 -8.24 13.68 -0.14
N VAL A 3 -7.54 13.03 -1.06
CA VAL A 3 -6.47 12.09 -0.72
C VAL A 3 -5.17 12.61 -1.30
N SER A 4 -4.16 12.78 -0.46
CA SER A 4 -2.83 13.15 -0.89
C SER A 4 -1.87 12.00 -0.63
N LEU A 5 -1.12 11.59 -1.65
CA LEU A 5 -0.14 10.51 -1.55
C LEU A 5 1.29 11.03 -1.41
N SER A 6 1.47 12.36 -1.33
CA SER A 6 2.81 12.95 -1.27
C SER A 6 3.59 12.53 -0.02
N GLY A 7 2.90 12.42 1.13
CA GLY A 7 3.54 11.95 2.36
C GLY A 7 3.99 10.50 2.27
N ILE A 8 3.19 9.67 1.60
CA ILE A 8 3.53 8.26 1.38
C ILE A 8 4.75 8.16 0.45
N LEU A 9 4.77 8.97 -0.62
CA LEU A 9 5.90 9.00 -1.54
C LEU A 9 7.19 9.38 -0.81
N THR A 10 7.14 10.42 0.03
CA THR A 10 8.30 10.84 0.82
C THR A 10 8.77 9.73 1.76
N ALA A 11 7.84 9.03 2.40
CA ALA A 11 8.18 7.92 3.29
C ALA A 11 8.86 6.78 2.52
N ILE A 12 8.37 6.44 1.34
CA ILE A 12 8.97 5.39 0.51
C ILE A 12 10.37 5.81 0.07
N GLU A 13 10.56 7.05 -0.34
CA GLU A 13 11.89 7.56 -0.69
C GLU A 13 12.86 7.45 0.49
N ALA A 14 12.40 7.76 1.71
CA ALA A 14 13.23 7.63 2.90
C ALA A 14 13.65 6.19 3.14
N PHE A 15 12.75 5.22 2.91
CA PHE A 15 13.09 3.80 3.06
C PHE A 15 14.13 3.36 2.04
N THR A 16 14.14 3.92 0.83
CA THR A 16 15.17 3.59 -0.16
C THR A 16 16.55 4.10 0.22
N GLN A 17 16.63 5.07 1.13
CA GLN A 17 17.90 5.60 1.65
C GLN A 17 18.35 4.90 2.93
N ASP A 18 17.55 3.96 3.44
CA ASP A 18 17.88 3.21 4.65
C ASP A 18 19.05 2.27 4.39
N ASN A 19 19.90 2.09 5.42
CA ASN A 19 21.05 1.20 5.33
C ASN A 19 20.65 -0.28 5.11
N ARG A 20 19.44 -0.63 5.50
CA ARG A 20 18.92 -1.99 5.34
C ARG A 20 18.33 -2.25 3.96
N PHE A 21 18.18 -1.22 3.15
CA PHE A 21 17.58 -1.36 1.81
C PHE A 21 18.56 -2.06 0.86
N ARG A 22 18.07 -3.08 0.18
CA ARG A 22 18.85 -3.87 -0.79
C ARG A 22 18.11 -3.86 -2.12
N PRO A 23 18.56 -3.05 -3.09
CA PRO A 23 17.87 -2.95 -4.38
C PRO A 23 17.81 -4.27 -5.15
N ASP A 24 18.79 -5.13 -4.94
CA ASP A 24 18.84 -6.45 -5.58
C ASP A 24 18.12 -7.54 -4.77
N GLY A 25 17.63 -7.20 -3.58
CA GLY A 25 16.94 -8.13 -2.71
C GLY A 25 17.84 -9.16 -2.04
N LYS A 26 19.16 -8.92 -2.04
CA LYS A 26 20.14 -9.87 -1.48
C LYS A 26 20.90 -9.25 -0.32
N PRO A 27 21.14 -10.01 0.76
CA PRO A 27 21.94 -9.51 1.87
C PRO A 27 23.41 -9.30 1.44
N LYS A 28 24.04 -8.27 2.01
CA LYS A 28 25.46 -8.00 1.76
C LYS A 28 26.36 -8.96 2.51
N PHE A 29 25.91 -9.41 3.68
CA PHE A 29 26.68 -10.27 4.58
C PHE A 29 25.84 -11.49 4.94
N PRO A 30 26.45 -12.65 5.26
CA PRO A 30 25.69 -13.83 5.64
C PRO A 30 24.77 -13.62 6.85
N ASP A 31 25.13 -12.70 7.74
CA ASP A 31 24.35 -12.40 8.95
C ASP A 31 23.32 -11.30 8.76
N ASP A 32 23.25 -10.72 7.56
CA ASP A 32 22.38 -9.58 7.27
C ASP A 32 20.97 -10.07 6.97
N GLN A 33 20.20 -10.34 8.03
CA GLN A 33 18.84 -10.86 7.93
C GLN A 33 17.78 -9.77 7.98
N ASP A 34 18.12 -8.58 8.45
CA ASP A 34 17.21 -7.45 8.58
C ASP A 34 17.38 -6.52 7.39
N ILE A 35 16.94 -6.97 6.22
CA ILE A 35 17.03 -6.21 4.98
C ILE A 35 15.65 -5.78 4.53
N VAL A 36 15.61 -4.67 3.78
CA VAL A 36 14.39 -4.17 3.15
C VAL A 36 14.57 -4.30 1.63
N THR A 37 13.67 -5.02 0.99
CA THR A 37 13.71 -5.26 -0.45
C THR A 37 12.68 -4.40 -1.16
N PRO A 38 12.82 -4.16 -2.48
CA PRO A 38 11.76 -3.48 -3.25
C PRO A 38 10.41 -4.20 -3.14
N ALA A 39 10.41 -5.53 -3.07
CA ALA A 39 9.18 -6.32 -2.92
C ALA A 39 8.49 -6.00 -1.58
N ASP A 40 9.26 -5.86 -0.51
CA ASP A 40 8.72 -5.50 0.81
C ASP A 40 8.08 -4.11 0.77
N LEU A 41 8.75 -3.14 0.13
CA LEU A 41 8.21 -1.80 0.00
C LEU A 41 6.94 -1.78 -0.83
N CYS A 42 6.91 -2.50 -1.95
CA CYS A 42 5.73 -2.58 -2.80
C CYS A 42 4.56 -3.21 -2.07
N PHE A 43 4.80 -4.28 -1.31
CA PHE A 43 3.76 -4.93 -0.52
C PHE A 43 3.20 -3.98 0.53
N SER A 44 4.07 -3.32 1.30
CA SER A 44 3.66 -2.39 2.34
C SER A 44 2.89 -1.21 1.76
N LEU A 45 3.35 -0.69 0.62
CA LEU A 45 2.69 0.40 -0.08
C LEU A 45 1.29 0.01 -0.53
N GLN A 46 1.14 -1.18 -1.13
CA GLN A 46 -0.15 -1.69 -1.58
C GLN A 46 -1.11 -1.86 -0.40
N GLU A 47 -0.65 -2.49 0.68
CA GLU A 47 -1.48 -2.68 1.88
C GLU A 47 -1.97 -1.36 2.45
N THR A 48 -1.07 -0.38 2.54
CA THR A 48 -1.39 0.93 3.10
C THR A 48 -2.40 1.68 2.23
N ILE A 49 -2.16 1.74 0.93
CA ILE A 49 -3.04 2.49 0.02
C ILE A 49 -4.40 1.83 -0.08
N PHE A 50 -4.45 0.50 -0.19
CA PHE A 50 -5.73 -0.21 -0.28
C PHE A 50 -6.55 -0.03 0.99
N ALA A 51 -5.92 -0.11 2.16
CA ALA A 51 -6.61 0.13 3.43
C ALA A 51 -7.17 1.55 3.51
N MET A 52 -6.41 2.55 3.06
CA MET A 52 -6.87 3.94 3.02
C MET A 52 -8.06 4.12 2.10
N LEU A 53 -7.99 3.55 0.90
CA LEU A 53 -9.05 3.69 -0.10
C LEU A 53 -10.34 3.01 0.38
N VAL A 54 -10.24 1.83 0.98
CA VAL A 54 -11.41 1.13 1.52
C VAL A 54 -12.03 1.93 2.64
N GLU A 55 -11.24 2.45 3.57
CA GLU A 55 -11.74 3.25 4.68
C GLU A 55 -12.46 4.51 4.21
N ILE A 56 -11.85 5.24 3.28
CA ILE A 56 -12.44 6.47 2.74
C ILE A 56 -13.74 6.16 2.00
N THR A 57 -13.76 5.06 1.24
CA THR A 57 -14.95 4.63 0.51
C THR A 57 -16.08 4.30 1.46
N GLU A 58 -15.79 3.56 2.54
CA GLU A 58 -16.80 3.22 3.55
C GLU A 58 -17.38 4.47 4.22
N ARG A 59 -16.52 5.43 4.56
CA ARG A 59 -16.97 6.69 5.15
C ARG A 59 -17.86 7.47 4.20
N ALA A 60 -17.49 7.55 2.93
CA ALA A 60 -18.27 8.25 1.93
C ALA A 60 -19.63 7.58 1.72
N MET A 61 -19.65 6.25 1.64
CA MET A 61 -20.89 5.50 1.49
C MET A 61 -21.81 5.69 2.70
N ALA A 62 -21.26 5.66 3.89
CA ALA A 62 -22.04 5.89 5.11
C ALA A 62 -22.62 7.28 5.14
N HIS A 63 -21.85 8.29 4.71
CA HIS A 63 -22.28 9.68 4.72
C HIS A 63 -23.48 9.93 3.79
N ILE A 64 -23.48 9.32 2.60
CA ILE A 64 -24.54 9.52 1.62
C ILE A 64 -25.58 8.40 1.64
N GLY A 65 -25.42 7.37 2.47
CA GLY A 65 -26.36 6.26 2.58
C GLY A 65 -26.34 5.30 1.41
N SER A 66 -25.25 5.27 0.64
CA SER A 66 -25.11 4.37 -0.50
C SER A 66 -24.83 2.94 -0.05
N LYS A 67 -25.36 1.96 -0.77
CA LYS A 67 -25.13 0.53 -0.53
C LYS A 67 -24.29 -0.11 -1.64
N GLU A 68 -23.97 0.65 -2.68
CA GLU A 68 -23.26 0.14 -3.84
C GLU A 68 -22.09 1.05 -4.17
N VAL A 69 -21.02 0.46 -4.69
CA VAL A 69 -19.83 1.18 -5.14
C VAL A 69 -19.33 0.56 -6.43
N LEU A 70 -18.93 1.40 -7.37
CA LEU A 70 -18.36 0.97 -8.64
C LEU A 70 -16.85 1.19 -8.60
N ILE A 71 -16.09 0.12 -8.85
CA ILE A 71 -14.63 0.18 -8.89
C ILE A 71 -14.20 -0.07 -10.33
N VAL A 72 -13.43 0.88 -10.89
CA VAL A 72 -12.96 0.81 -12.26
C VAL A 72 -11.45 1.02 -12.30
N GLY A 73 -10.83 0.56 -13.39
CA GLY A 73 -9.40 0.71 -13.60
C GLY A 73 -8.63 -0.59 -13.44
N GLY A 74 -7.34 -0.58 -13.86
CA GLY A 74 -6.52 -1.77 -13.91
C GLY A 74 -6.18 -2.37 -12.55
N VAL A 75 -6.20 -1.56 -11.49
CA VAL A 75 -5.88 -2.00 -10.13
C VAL A 75 -7.14 -2.42 -9.37
N GLY A 76 -8.33 -2.16 -9.93
CA GLY A 76 -9.60 -2.44 -9.27
C GLY A 76 -9.76 -3.89 -8.87
N CYS A 77 -9.36 -4.82 -9.73
CA CYS A 77 -9.44 -6.25 -9.43
C CYS A 77 -8.60 -6.63 -8.22
N ARG A 78 -7.41 -6.07 -8.09
CA ARG A 78 -6.54 -6.32 -6.94
C ARG A 78 -7.10 -5.74 -5.67
N LEU A 79 -7.71 -4.55 -5.76
CA LEU A 79 -8.35 -3.92 -4.61
C LEU A 79 -9.53 -4.76 -4.10
N VAL A 80 -10.36 -5.27 -5.00
CA VAL A 80 -11.48 -6.14 -4.63
C VAL A 80 -10.98 -7.43 -3.98
N SER A 81 -9.96 -8.06 -4.57
CA SER A 81 -9.37 -9.28 -4.02
C SER A 81 -8.77 -9.02 -2.64
N TRP A 82 -8.07 -7.92 -2.47
CA TRP A 82 -7.53 -7.52 -1.18
C TRP A 82 -8.63 -7.36 -0.14
N PHE A 83 -9.69 -6.65 -0.51
CA PHE A 83 -10.84 -6.41 0.39
C PHE A 83 -11.45 -7.73 0.86
N LEU A 84 -11.67 -8.66 -0.08
CA LEU A 84 -12.29 -9.96 0.25
C LEU A 84 -11.41 -10.79 1.18
N ASN A 85 -10.10 -10.62 1.14
CA ASN A 85 -9.18 -11.36 1.99
C ASN A 85 -9.00 -10.75 3.38
N HIS A 86 -9.33 -9.46 3.56
CA HIS A 86 -9.12 -8.74 4.81
C HIS A 86 -10.41 -8.45 5.58
N PHE A 87 -11.54 -8.65 4.93
CA PHE A 87 -12.86 -8.43 5.51
C PHE A 87 -13.78 -9.61 5.20
#